data_18cf0076b58646a524624039cd8c1bf2
#
_entry.id   18cf0076b58646a524624039cd8c1bf2
#
_cell.length_a   1.000
_cell.length_b   1.000
_cell.length_c   1.000
_cell.angle_alpha   90.00
_cell.angle_beta   90.00
_cell.angle_gamma   90.00
#
_symmetry.space_group_name_H-M   'P 1'
#
loop_
_entity.id
_entity.type
_entity.pdbx_description
1 polymer ?
#
loop_
_entity_poly.entity_id
_entity_poly.type
_entity_poly.pdbx_seq_one_letter_code
_entity_poly.pdbx_strand_id
1 'polypeptide(L)'
;MEKQLREERESTEKRIWDILCREHYKALGLLDLKSRYISFPVLYGEDSRWSGDTQYPYEKVIDDMIERWVDPSCQKAFRRCTSVETVRENMTVAGKYCFQVYNKSDETECITYYWYDKEKEIVLIVVNDMREEQEHDPVTGALNREGYMHHAAKILASNPDEKFAMLYFNISRFKAINDLFGYETGDLLLRKGINSLRTSFLRPLLVARMEADRFVILVEQKNLDYTRLTELLHSVYEKANMKVDIYGICGIYLIPEHCTLSVSEMYDRAKLAKNWIKNQYVQPYAVFQEQMKADYEQTSIAISQLEDAIKNGEIQIYYQPIYDAHTEKIVSAEALARWNSAEYGIMLPGKFVPALEESGHITLLDTCIHHKIYDFLRERKAKGMPTVKIAMNLSRMDLMDDSIMQLILKDIRDTEENVIQVGYEITESAYATISPTGMDFLKTLHSSGTSILMDDFGSGVSSFSTIREYEFDVLKLDMGFTRKIGTNAKNDNIIISVIDLAHRLDMKVIAEGVETREQADFLKENGCDFFQGYYFSRPVPQDQFEALLERDL
;
A
#
# COMPACT_ATOMS: atom_id res chain seq x y z
N MET A 1 24.34 -34.21 52.61
CA MET A 1 24.50 -32.96 51.82
C MET A 1 24.61 -33.23 50.32
N GLU A 2 25.51 -34.08 49.82
CA GLU A 2 25.61 -34.42 48.39
C GLU A 2 24.34 -35.13 47.82
N LYS A 3 23.70 -36.00 48.56
CA LYS A 3 22.46 -36.70 48.12
C LYS A 3 21.30 -35.72 48.00
N GLN A 4 21.15 -34.80 48.92
CA GLN A 4 20.11 -33.76 48.91
C GLN A 4 20.32 -32.76 47.78
N LEU A 5 21.56 -32.29 47.53
CA LEU A 5 21.91 -31.44 46.40
C LEU A 5 21.68 -32.11 45.05
N ARG A 6 21.84 -33.41 44.96
CA ARG A 6 21.58 -34.21 43.76
C ARG A 6 20.08 -34.34 43.49
N GLU A 7 19.29 -34.61 44.54
CA GLU A 7 17.82 -34.68 44.46
C GLU A 7 17.19 -33.32 44.13
N GLU A 8 17.69 -32.21 44.68
CA GLU A 8 17.25 -30.85 44.34
C GLU A 8 17.62 -30.48 42.90
N ARG A 9 18.79 -30.88 42.42
CA ARG A 9 19.23 -30.65 41.04
C ARG A 9 18.37 -31.43 40.03
N GLU A 10 18.11 -32.71 40.31
CA GLU A 10 17.21 -33.55 39.48
C GLU A 10 15.78 -33.02 39.48
N SER A 11 15.28 -32.53 40.61
CA SER A 11 13.97 -31.88 40.71
C SER A 11 13.91 -30.56 39.94
N THR A 12 14.98 -29.77 39.95
CA THR A 12 15.04 -28.49 39.23
C THR A 12 15.19 -28.71 37.72
N GLU A 13 15.99 -29.68 37.29
CA GLU A 13 16.10 -30.08 35.88
C GLU A 13 14.76 -30.58 35.34
N LYS A 14 14.06 -31.43 36.07
CA LYS A 14 12.74 -31.94 35.71
C LYS A 14 11.71 -30.81 35.58
N ARG A 15 11.79 -29.81 36.43
CA ARG A 15 10.90 -28.64 36.40
C ARG A 15 11.19 -27.70 35.20
N ILE A 16 12.47 -27.52 34.85
CA ILE A 16 12.87 -26.75 33.66
C ILE A 16 12.39 -27.48 32.38
N TRP A 17 12.58 -28.78 32.31
CA TRP A 17 12.07 -29.61 31.21
C TRP A 17 10.55 -29.54 31.08
N ASP A 18 9.83 -29.58 32.20
CA ASP A 18 8.36 -29.50 32.25
C ASP A 18 7.85 -28.15 31.72
N ILE A 19 8.53 -27.06 32.03
CA ILE A 19 8.21 -25.70 31.55
C ILE A 19 8.50 -25.57 30.06
N LEU A 20 9.69 -25.97 29.60
CA LEU A 20 10.08 -25.88 28.20
C LEU A 20 9.17 -26.73 27.28
N CYS A 21 8.76 -27.91 27.76
CA CYS A 21 7.90 -28.78 27.00
C CYS A 21 6.47 -28.28 26.91
N ARG A 22 5.92 -27.69 27.99
CA ARG A 22 4.55 -27.14 27.96
C ARG A 22 4.37 -26.04 26.92
N GLU A 23 5.43 -25.29 26.62
CA GLU A 23 5.33 -24.12 25.75
C GLU A 23 5.73 -24.40 24.29
N HIS A 24 6.58 -25.44 24.04
CA HIS A 24 7.21 -25.58 22.72
C HIS A 24 7.27 -26.99 22.11
N TYR A 25 7.05 -28.06 22.89
CA TYR A 25 7.27 -29.43 22.40
C TYR A 25 6.11 -30.37 22.73
N LYS A 26 5.71 -31.21 21.76
CA LYS A 26 4.69 -32.24 21.99
C LYS A 26 5.22 -33.44 22.75
N ALA A 27 6.48 -33.81 22.48
CA ALA A 27 7.13 -34.94 23.17
C ALA A 27 8.65 -34.79 23.20
N LEU A 28 9.25 -35.32 24.28
CA LEU A 28 10.69 -35.55 24.40
C LEU A 28 10.97 -37.00 24.74
N GLY A 29 11.85 -37.64 23.95
CA GLY A 29 12.27 -39.01 24.15
C GLY A 29 13.80 -39.13 24.26
N LEU A 30 14.29 -40.00 25.11
CA LEU A 30 15.69 -40.40 25.17
C LEU A 30 15.84 -41.81 24.62
N LEU A 31 16.49 -41.96 23.47
CA LEU A 31 16.76 -43.20 22.80
C LEU A 31 18.22 -43.62 22.96
N ASP A 32 18.45 -44.77 23.52
CA ASP A 32 19.74 -45.44 23.52
C ASP A 32 19.87 -46.29 22.24
N LEU A 33 20.74 -45.86 21.32
CA LEU A 33 20.95 -46.53 20.04
C LEU A 33 21.62 -47.90 20.16
N LYS A 34 22.30 -48.20 21.29
CA LYS A 34 22.94 -49.51 21.55
C LYS A 34 21.94 -50.52 22.03
N SER A 35 21.20 -50.17 23.08
CA SER A 35 20.21 -51.06 23.68
C SER A 35 18.89 -51.09 22.90
N ARG A 36 18.61 -50.09 22.06
CA ARG A 36 17.36 -49.88 21.33
C ARG A 36 16.14 -49.70 22.26
N TYR A 37 16.37 -49.06 23.40
CA TYR A 37 15.30 -48.69 24.32
C TYR A 37 15.12 -47.16 24.34
N ILE A 38 13.88 -46.73 24.48
CA ILE A 38 13.48 -45.32 24.57
C ILE A 38 12.73 -45.11 25.89
N SER A 39 12.96 -43.93 26.49
CA SER A 39 12.15 -43.43 27.61
C SER A 39 11.60 -42.04 27.26
N PHE A 40 10.44 -41.69 27.80
CA PHE A 40 9.82 -40.39 27.58
C PHE A 40 9.74 -39.61 28.89
N PRO A 41 10.77 -38.85 29.26
CA PRO A 41 10.75 -38.06 30.49
C PRO A 41 9.63 -37.02 30.49
N VAL A 42 9.19 -36.58 29.30
CA VAL A 42 8.06 -35.66 29.14
C VAL A 42 7.27 -36.04 27.90
N LEU A 43 5.96 -36.31 28.07
CA LEU A 43 5.02 -36.54 26.99
C LEU A 43 3.74 -35.73 27.27
N TYR A 44 3.31 -34.92 26.31
CA TYR A 44 2.06 -34.17 26.38
C TYR A 44 1.03 -34.76 25.39
N GLY A 45 -0.21 -34.97 25.84
CA GLY A 45 -1.31 -35.49 25.06
C GLY A 45 -2.06 -36.63 25.76
N GLU A 46 -3.12 -37.14 25.13
CA GLU A 46 -4.02 -38.18 25.70
C GLU A 46 -3.36 -39.55 25.81
N ASP A 47 -2.15 -39.77 25.31
CA ASP A 47 -1.49 -41.07 25.26
C ASP A 47 -0.51 -41.27 26.42
N SER A 48 -1.07 -41.43 27.63
CA SER A 48 -0.32 -41.67 28.88
C SER A 48 0.41 -43.04 28.98
N ARG A 49 0.38 -43.89 27.94
CA ARG A 49 0.95 -45.24 27.95
C ARG A 49 2.47 -45.30 27.93
N TRP A 50 3.09 -44.25 27.40
CA TRP A 50 4.54 -44.14 27.22
C TRP A 50 5.19 -43.14 28.17
N SER A 51 4.57 -42.80 29.28
CA SER A 51 5.06 -41.76 30.19
C SER A 51 5.97 -42.28 31.30
N GLY A 52 6.89 -41.40 31.75
CA GLY A 52 7.76 -41.60 32.91
C GLY A 52 9.13 -42.19 32.58
N ASP A 53 9.85 -42.59 33.64
CA ASP A 53 11.21 -43.14 33.56
C ASP A 53 11.25 -44.62 33.09
N THR A 54 10.12 -45.16 32.61
CA THR A 54 10.03 -46.51 32.09
C THR A 54 10.67 -46.58 30.71
N GLN A 55 11.52 -47.58 30.50
CA GLN A 55 12.15 -47.86 29.21
C GLN A 55 11.30 -48.82 28.38
N TYR A 56 11.09 -48.48 27.11
CA TYR A 56 10.29 -49.27 26.17
C TYR A 56 11.15 -49.68 24.97
N PRO A 57 10.93 -50.88 24.37
CA PRO A 57 11.56 -51.25 23.12
C PRO A 57 11.22 -50.25 22.03
N TYR A 58 12.23 -49.65 21.38
CA TYR A 58 12.04 -48.53 20.43
C TYR A 58 11.18 -48.94 19.23
N GLU A 59 11.42 -50.11 18.64
CA GLU A 59 10.65 -50.60 17.50
C GLU A 59 9.16 -50.75 17.83
N LYS A 60 8.82 -51.18 19.06
CA LYS A 60 7.43 -51.29 19.49
C LYS A 60 6.73 -49.92 19.59
N VAL A 61 7.48 -48.90 20.02
CA VAL A 61 6.95 -47.52 20.05
C VAL A 61 6.73 -47.01 18.63
N ILE A 62 7.68 -47.24 17.72
CA ILE A 62 7.56 -46.88 16.33
C ILE A 62 6.37 -47.57 15.64
N ASP A 63 6.17 -48.88 15.90
CA ASP A 63 5.03 -49.62 15.35
C ASP A 63 3.70 -49.06 15.83
N ASP A 64 3.57 -48.73 17.11
CA ASP A 64 2.36 -48.14 17.69
C ASP A 64 2.12 -46.71 17.13
N MET A 65 3.18 -45.89 16.94
CA MET A 65 3.08 -44.58 16.29
C MET A 65 2.61 -44.71 14.84
N ILE A 66 3.13 -45.66 14.07
CA ILE A 66 2.72 -45.90 12.67
C ILE A 66 1.24 -46.30 12.63
N GLU A 67 0.80 -47.19 13.49
CA GLU A 67 -0.58 -47.67 13.49
C GLU A 67 -1.58 -46.56 13.88
N ARG A 68 -1.25 -45.70 14.83
CA ARG A 68 -2.21 -44.79 15.44
C ARG A 68 -2.12 -43.36 14.97
N TRP A 69 -0.93 -42.91 14.71
CA TRP A 69 -0.66 -41.49 14.57
C TRP A 69 -0.21 -41.09 13.16
N VAL A 70 0.69 -41.86 12.51
CA VAL A 70 1.22 -41.52 11.20
C VAL A 70 0.19 -41.70 10.08
N ASP A 71 0.08 -40.69 9.20
CA ASP A 71 -0.76 -40.78 8.02
C ASP A 71 -0.36 -41.98 7.12
N PRO A 72 -1.33 -42.74 6.58
CA PRO A 72 -1.06 -43.91 5.75
C PRO A 72 -0.06 -43.68 4.60
N SER A 73 -0.08 -42.48 3.99
CA SER A 73 0.82 -42.10 2.88
C SER A 73 2.28 -42.00 3.32
N CYS A 74 2.53 -41.65 4.60
CA CYS A 74 3.85 -41.41 5.17
C CYS A 74 4.46 -42.60 5.91
N GLN A 75 3.69 -43.64 6.21
CA GLN A 75 4.11 -44.76 7.09
C GLN A 75 5.41 -45.42 6.65
N LYS A 76 5.56 -45.66 5.35
CA LYS A 76 6.77 -46.29 4.76
C LYS A 76 8.03 -45.44 4.90
N ALA A 77 7.88 -44.12 4.67
CA ALA A 77 8.94 -43.16 4.86
C ALA A 77 9.29 -43.01 6.34
N PHE A 78 8.29 -42.89 7.20
CA PHE A 78 8.46 -42.76 8.64
C PHE A 78 9.25 -43.94 9.21
N ARG A 79 8.88 -45.20 8.91
CA ARG A 79 9.61 -46.40 9.36
C ARG A 79 11.08 -46.39 8.92
N ARG A 80 11.37 -45.93 7.70
CA ARG A 80 12.74 -45.78 7.20
C ARG A 80 13.50 -44.71 7.97
N CYS A 81 12.92 -43.52 8.13
CA CYS A 81 13.56 -42.38 8.80
C CYS A 81 13.82 -42.62 10.29
N THR A 82 12.95 -43.42 10.96
CA THR A 82 13.09 -43.74 12.39
C THR A 82 13.93 -44.98 12.66
N SER A 83 14.38 -45.75 11.65
CA SER A 83 15.22 -46.90 11.92
C SER A 83 16.54 -46.51 12.63
N VAL A 84 16.96 -47.31 13.61
CA VAL A 84 18.17 -47.05 14.41
C VAL A 84 19.40 -46.82 13.52
N GLU A 85 19.48 -47.60 12.43
CA GLU A 85 20.56 -47.51 11.44
C GLU A 85 20.56 -46.13 10.76
N THR A 86 19.42 -45.67 10.23
CA THR A 86 19.28 -44.38 9.57
C THR A 86 19.54 -43.22 10.54
N VAL A 87 19.02 -43.32 11.78
CA VAL A 87 19.29 -42.30 12.81
C VAL A 87 20.78 -42.23 13.11
N ARG A 88 21.45 -43.39 13.34
CA ARG A 88 22.88 -43.46 13.65
C ARG A 88 23.74 -42.87 12.52
N GLU A 89 23.46 -43.26 11.28
CA GLU A 89 24.19 -42.75 10.11
C GLU A 89 24.10 -41.23 10.00
N ASN A 90 22.88 -40.68 10.02
CA ASN A 90 22.67 -39.24 9.88
C ASN A 90 23.23 -38.46 11.08
N MET A 91 23.08 -38.95 12.29
CA MET A 91 23.65 -38.32 13.48
C MET A 91 25.17 -38.31 13.46
N THR A 92 25.81 -39.34 12.91
CA THR A 92 27.26 -39.41 12.80
C THR A 92 27.80 -38.40 11.79
N VAL A 93 27.10 -38.16 10.67
CA VAL A 93 27.51 -37.23 9.63
C VAL A 93 27.24 -35.78 10.00
N ALA A 94 26.04 -35.46 10.48
CA ALA A 94 25.59 -34.07 10.64
C ALA A 94 25.47 -33.59 12.10
N GLY A 95 25.61 -34.51 13.08
CA GLY A 95 25.44 -34.17 14.50
C GLY A 95 24.00 -33.89 14.94
N LYS A 96 23.10 -33.73 14.01
CA LYS A 96 21.66 -33.51 14.15
C LYS A 96 20.96 -34.18 12.99
N TYR A 97 19.79 -34.79 13.23
CA TYR A 97 18.97 -35.38 12.18
C TYR A 97 17.52 -34.95 12.36
N CYS A 98 16.87 -34.52 11.29
CA CYS A 98 15.48 -34.03 11.33
C CYS A 98 14.74 -34.49 10.09
N PHE A 99 13.45 -34.82 10.25
CA PHE A 99 12.53 -35.07 9.16
C PHE A 99 11.11 -34.68 9.55
N GLN A 100 10.27 -34.44 8.53
CA GLN A 100 8.86 -34.09 8.69
C GLN A 100 7.97 -35.30 8.46
N VAL A 101 6.84 -35.35 9.16
CA VAL A 101 5.82 -36.38 9.04
C VAL A 101 4.42 -35.77 9.13
N TYR A 102 3.48 -36.31 8.35
CA TYR A 102 2.07 -35.97 8.48
C TYR A 102 1.41 -36.96 9.42
N ASN A 103 0.62 -36.47 10.38
CA ASN A 103 -0.19 -37.27 11.24
C ASN A 103 -1.60 -37.50 10.64
N LYS A 104 -2.39 -38.39 11.22
CA LYS A 104 -3.76 -38.71 10.75
C LYS A 104 -4.75 -37.56 10.87
N SER A 105 -4.41 -36.51 11.60
CA SER A 105 -5.18 -35.26 11.70
C SER A 105 -4.77 -34.23 10.65
N ASP A 106 -3.98 -34.64 9.65
CA ASP A 106 -3.42 -33.79 8.59
C ASP A 106 -2.51 -32.65 9.12
N GLU A 107 -1.83 -32.94 10.24
CA GLU A 107 -0.88 -32.05 10.87
C GLU A 107 0.55 -32.42 10.49
N THR A 108 1.38 -31.41 10.17
CA THR A 108 2.81 -31.60 9.91
C THR A 108 3.59 -31.45 11.21
N GLU A 109 4.31 -32.50 11.57
CA GLU A 109 5.20 -32.49 12.74
C GLU A 109 6.64 -32.71 12.32
N CYS A 110 7.56 -32.09 13.05
CA CYS A 110 9.00 -32.26 12.86
C CYS A 110 9.56 -33.10 13.99
N ILE A 111 10.23 -34.20 13.63
CA ILE A 111 10.95 -35.07 14.57
C ILE A 111 12.43 -34.79 14.39
N THR A 112 13.06 -34.32 15.46
CA THR A 112 14.49 -33.95 15.47
C THR A 112 15.23 -34.79 16.50
N TYR A 113 16.36 -35.34 16.07
CA TYR A 113 17.29 -36.10 16.91
C TYR A 113 18.52 -35.22 17.20
N TYR A 114 18.94 -35.14 18.46
CA TYR A 114 20.14 -34.49 18.93
C TYR A 114 21.00 -35.44 19.74
N TRP A 115 22.35 -35.35 19.70
CA TRP A 115 23.16 -36.07 20.65
C TRP A 115 22.93 -35.55 22.07
N TYR A 116 22.40 -36.44 22.95
CA TYR A 116 22.35 -36.18 24.39
C TYR A 116 23.65 -36.60 25.05
N ASP A 117 24.15 -37.81 24.74
CA ASP A 117 25.48 -38.30 25.15
C ASP A 117 26.06 -39.11 23.98
N LYS A 118 27.01 -38.49 23.27
CA LYS A 118 27.59 -39.11 22.06
C LYS A 118 28.47 -40.33 22.38
N GLU A 119 29.14 -40.36 23.53
CA GLU A 119 29.97 -41.48 23.91
C GLU A 119 29.15 -42.73 24.27
N LYS A 120 28.01 -42.52 24.89
CA LYS A 120 27.04 -43.58 25.20
C LYS A 120 26.10 -43.92 24.08
N GLU A 121 26.13 -43.17 22.99
CA GLU A 121 25.17 -43.25 21.85
C GLU A 121 23.70 -43.02 22.28
N ILE A 122 23.47 -42.05 23.16
CA ILE A 122 22.12 -41.65 23.57
C ILE A 122 21.72 -40.41 22.77
N VAL A 123 20.54 -40.43 22.14
CA VAL A 123 19.97 -39.33 21.41
C VAL A 123 18.71 -38.79 22.07
N LEU A 124 18.56 -37.48 22.10
CA LEU A 124 17.34 -36.79 22.46
C LEU A 124 16.46 -36.69 21.22
N ILE A 125 15.26 -37.20 21.30
CA ILE A 125 14.21 -37.03 20.27
C ILE A 125 13.30 -35.92 20.72
N VAL A 126 13.06 -34.97 19.83
CA VAL A 126 12.19 -33.83 20.04
C VAL A 126 11.11 -33.83 18.96
N VAL A 127 9.85 -33.81 19.38
CA VAL A 127 8.70 -33.74 18.48
C VAL A 127 8.07 -32.35 18.62
N ASN A 128 8.13 -31.56 17.56
CA ASN A 128 7.54 -30.21 17.50
C ASN A 128 6.36 -30.18 16.56
N ASP A 129 5.33 -29.44 16.95
CA ASP A 129 4.34 -28.98 16.00
C ASP A 129 4.98 -27.85 15.15
N MET A 130 5.17 -28.10 13.87
CA MET A 130 5.71 -27.09 12.97
C MET A 130 4.72 -25.94 12.70
N ARG A 131 3.45 -26.09 13.08
CA ARG A 131 2.43 -25.07 12.87
C ARG A 131 2.71 -23.80 13.66
N GLU A 132 3.13 -23.88 14.93
CA GLU A 132 3.40 -22.67 15.71
C GLU A 132 4.53 -21.84 15.11
N GLU A 133 5.61 -22.48 14.63
CA GLU A 133 6.69 -21.75 13.94
C GLU A 133 6.29 -21.28 12.53
N GLN A 134 5.43 -22.03 11.82
CA GLN A 134 4.96 -21.69 10.48
C GLN A 134 3.81 -20.68 10.48
N GLU A 135 3.02 -20.59 11.56
CA GLU A 135 1.85 -19.71 11.66
C GLU A 135 2.15 -18.36 12.33
N HIS A 136 3.37 -18.13 12.84
CA HIS A 136 3.74 -16.89 13.53
C HIS A 136 4.82 -16.10 12.81
N ASP A 137 4.76 -14.77 12.96
CA ASP A 137 5.78 -13.84 12.47
C ASP A 137 6.96 -13.79 13.45
N PRO A 138 8.20 -14.06 13.00
CA PRO A 138 9.36 -14.17 13.90
C PRO A 138 9.76 -12.84 14.54
N VAL A 139 9.38 -11.69 13.97
CA VAL A 139 9.70 -10.37 14.51
C VAL A 139 8.77 -9.97 15.63
N THR A 140 7.48 -10.22 15.47
CA THR A 140 6.44 -9.71 16.38
C THR A 140 5.80 -10.76 17.27
N GLY A 141 5.94 -12.06 16.94
CA GLY A 141 5.28 -13.15 17.62
C GLY A 141 3.75 -13.16 17.44
N ALA A 142 3.22 -12.36 16.51
CA ALA A 142 1.82 -12.43 16.11
C ALA A 142 1.63 -13.52 15.06
N LEU A 143 0.37 -13.88 14.74
CA LEU A 143 0.13 -14.75 13.59
C LEU A 143 0.73 -14.12 12.32
N ASN A 144 1.26 -14.95 11.45
CA ASN A 144 1.59 -14.54 10.08
C ASN A 144 0.34 -14.70 9.19
N ARG A 145 0.51 -14.50 7.88
CA ARG A 145 -0.59 -14.60 6.92
C ARG A 145 -1.26 -15.97 6.94
N GLU A 146 -0.49 -17.05 6.95
CA GLU A 146 -1.00 -18.42 6.89
C GLU A 146 -1.79 -18.77 8.16
N GLY A 147 -1.22 -18.49 9.33
CA GLY A 147 -1.89 -18.69 10.61
C GLY A 147 -3.17 -17.87 10.74
N TYR A 148 -3.15 -16.60 10.29
CA TYR A 148 -4.36 -15.78 10.31
C TYR A 148 -5.46 -16.35 9.43
N MET A 149 -5.16 -16.72 8.17
CA MET A 149 -6.15 -17.26 7.25
C MET A 149 -6.78 -18.56 7.79
N HIS A 150 -5.96 -19.43 8.37
CA HIS A 150 -6.41 -20.68 8.98
C HIS A 150 -7.34 -20.44 10.17
N HIS A 151 -6.90 -19.65 11.15
CA HIS A 151 -7.67 -19.42 12.38
C HIS A 151 -8.92 -18.57 12.14
N ALA A 152 -8.86 -17.58 11.25
CA ALA A 152 -10.04 -16.77 10.90
C ALA A 152 -11.12 -17.62 10.23
N ALA A 153 -10.75 -18.52 9.31
CA ALA A 153 -11.70 -19.43 8.68
C ALA A 153 -12.42 -20.31 9.72
N LYS A 154 -11.68 -20.81 10.70
CA LYS A 154 -12.22 -21.63 11.80
C LYS A 154 -13.23 -20.86 12.67
N ILE A 155 -12.87 -19.63 13.08
CA ILE A 155 -13.74 -18.78 13.92
C ILE A 155 -15.02 -18.43 13.18
N LEU A 156 -14.92 -17.98 11.93
CA LEU A 156 -16.06 -17.59 11.11
C LEU A 156 -16.99 -18.76 10.82
N ALA A 157 -16.45 -19.95 10.49
CA ALA A 157 -17.24 -21.15 10.25
C ALA A 157 -17.97 -21.64 11.51
N SER A 158 -17.36 -21.46 12.68
CA SER A 158 -17.95 -21.88 13.96
C SER A 158 -19.00 -20.91 14.51
N ASN A 159 -19.08 -19.70 13.99
CA ASN A 159 -19.96 -18.64 14.49
C ASN A 159 -20.67 -17.91 13.33
N PRO A 160 -21.48 -18.58 12.50
CA PRO A 160 -22.06 -18.00 11.28
C PRO A 160 -23.10 -16.90 11.55
N ASP A 161 -23.72 -16.89 12.73
CA ASP A 161 -24.75 -15.93 13.13
C ASP A 161 -24.17 -14.65 13.79
N GLU A 162 -22.85 -14.62 14.01
CA GLU A 162 -22.18 -13.48 14.64
C GLU A 162 -21.66 -12.49 13.60
N LYS A 163 -21.70 -11.20 13.95
CA LYS A 163 -21.19 -10.11 13.12
C LYS A 163 -19.74 -9.78 13.47
N PHE A 164 -18.86 -10.02 12.51
CA PHE A 164 -17.44 -9.72 12.65
C PHE A 164 -17.02 -8.56 11.78
N ALA A 165 -15.86 -8.00 12.08
CA ALA A 165 -15.18 -7.05 11.21
C ALA A 165 -13.71 -7.44 11.07
N MET A 166 -13.21 -7.33 9.85
CA MET A 166 -11.80 -7.47 9.53
C MET A 166 -11.21 -6.08 9.33
N LEU A 167 -10.18 -5.75 10.11
CA LEU A 167 -9.50 -4.47 10.06
C LEU A 167 -8.07 -4.66 9.56
N TYR A 168 -7.74 -3.97 8.49
CA TYR A 168 -6.42 -3.94 7.87
C TYR A 168 -5.71 -2.64 8.23
N PHE A 169 -4.57 -2.73 8.89
CA PHE A 169 -3.77 -1.59 9.33
C PHE A 169 -2.46 -1.49 8.57
N ASN A 170 -1.99 -0.26 8.38
CA ASN A 170 -0.69 0.04 7.82
C ASN A 170 -0.09 1.27 8.54
N ILE A 171 1.22 1.28 8.76
CA ILE A 171 1.92 2.42 9.36
C ILE A 171 2.33 3.38 8.23
N SER A 172 1.87 4.62 8.31
CA SER A 172 2.20 5.63 7.32
C SER A 172 3.69 5.92 7.29
N ARG A 173 4.28 5.94 6.09
CA ARG A 173 5.70 6.24 5.85
C ARG A 173 6.68 5.35 6.63
N PHE A 174 6.34 4.10 6.88
CA PHE A 174 7.19 3.16 7.65
C PHE A 174 8.60 3.00 7.05
N LYS A 175 8.73 3.02 5.72
CA LYS A 175 10.03 3.00 5.06
C LYS A 175 10.91 4.19 5.47
N ALA A 176 10.36 5.40 5.51
CA ALA A 176 11.10 6.59 5.93
C ALA A 176 11.54 6.49 7.41
N ILE A 177 10.74 5.85 8.26
CA ILE A 177 11.12 5.57 9.65
C ILE A 177 12.34 4.63 9.70
N ASN A 178 12.35 3.55 8.90
CA ASN A 178 13.50 2.66 8.81
C ASN A 178 14.74 3.35 8.26
N ASP A 179 14.60 4.19 7.24
CA ASP A 179 15.71 4.92 6.64
C ASP A 179 16.33 5.94 7.61
N LEU A 180 15.51 6.60 8.45
CA LEU A 180 15.96 7.60 9.42
C LEU A 180 16.47 7.00 10.73
N PHE A 181 15.86 5.94 11.23
CA PHE A 181 16.09 5.41 12.60
C PHE A 181 16.66 4.00 12.64
N GLY A 182 16.81 3.35 11.48
CA GLY A 182 17.32 1.98 11.34
C GLY A 182 16.24 0.90 11.56
N TYR A 183 16.50 -0.28 11.01
CA TYR A 183 15.58 -1.44 11.05
C TYR A 183 15.26 -1.93 12.47
N GLU A 184 16.21 -1.85 13.42
CA GLU A 184 15.95 -2.22 14.83
C GLU A 184 14.83 -1.37 15.45
N THR A 185 14.79 -0.08 15.11
CA THR A 185 13.74 0.82 15.56
C THR A 185 12.41 0.48 14.89
N GLY A 186 12.44 0.15 13.60
CA GLY A 186 11.26 -0.35 12.87
C GLY A 186 10.68 -1.61 13.52
N ASP A 187 11.51 -2.60 13.82
CA ASP A 187 11.08 -3.84 14.49
C ASP A 187 10.48 -3.59 15.88
N LEU A 188 11.05 -2.64 16.64
CA LEU A 188 10.47 -2.23 17.91
C LEU A 188 9.09 -1.61 17.75
N LEU A 189 8.89 -0.77 16.74
CA LEU A 189 7.61 -0.16 16.43
C LEU A 189 6.57 -1.18 15.99
N LEU A 190 6.96 -2.17 15.19
CA LEU A 190 6.10 -3.28 14.79
C LEU A 190 5.62 -4.07 16.00
N ARG A 191 6.52 -4.42 16.94
CA ARG A 191 6.18 -5.11 18.20
C ARG A 191 5.24 -4.26 19.06
N LYS A 192 5.49 -2.95 19.18
CA LYS A 192 4.61 -2.02 19.91
C LYS A 192 3.24 -1.93 19.26
N GLY A 193 3.17 -1.86 17.92
CA GLY A 193 1.92 -1.84 17.17
C GLY A 193 1.06 -3.08 17.43
N ILE A 194 1.65 -4.27 17.34
CA ILE A 194 0.95 -5.53 17.67
C ILE A 194 0.45 -5.53 19.12
N ASN A 195 1.27 -5.13 20.08
CA ASN A 195 0.86 -5.09 21.48
C ASN A 195 -0.27 -4.06 21.73
N SER A 196 -0.19 -2.90 21.09
CA SER A 196 -1.25 -1.89 21.14
C SER A 196 -2.58 -2.44 20.59
N LEU A 197 -2.54 -3.16 19.45
CA LEU A 197 -3.73 -3.79 18.89
C LEU A 197 -4.28 -4.88 19.81
N ARG A 198 -3.44 -5.77 20.35
CA ARG A 198 -3.84 -6.85 21.27
C ARG A 198 -4.54 -6.34 22.54
N THR A 199 -4.05 -5.24 23.10
CA THR A 199 -4.57 -4.65 24.34
C THR A 199 -5.62 -3.57 24.11
N SER A 200 -5.98 -3.30 22.85
CA SER A 200 -6.92 -2.24 22.50
C SER A 200 -8.35 -2.51 22.97
N PHE A 201 -9.16 -1.47 22.96
CA PHE A 201 -10.61 -1.55 23.23
C PHE A 201 -11.35 -2.44 22.22
N LEU A 202 -10.75 -2.71 21.05
CA LEU A 202 -11.31 -3.57 19.98
C LEU A 202 -11.42 -5.04 20.41
N ARG A 203 -10.67 -5.47 21.43
CA ARG A 203 -10.64 -6.86 21.93
C ARG A 203 -10.53 -7.89 20.80
N PRO A 204 -9.45 -7.83 19.99
CA PRO A 204 -9.34 -8.66 18.82
C PRO A 204 -9.33 -10.16 19.17
N LEU A 205 -10.05 -10.95 18.39
CA LEU A 205 -10.02 -12.42 18.45
C LEU A 205 -8.72 -12.95 17.83
N LEU A 206 -8.25 -12.30 16.77
CA LEU A 206 -6.99 -12.60 16.08
C LEU A 206 -6.23 -11.33 15.80
N VAL A 207 -4.90 -11.40 15.89
CA VAL A 207 -3.98 -10.34 15.51
C VAL A 207 -2.85 -10.96 14.71
N ALA A 208 -2.63 -10.45 13.50
CA ALA A 208 -1.60 -10.95 12.60
C ALA A 208 -0.78 -9.82 11.97
N ARG A 209 0.47 -10.17 11.63
CA ARG A 209 1.30 -9.39 10.72
C ARG A 209 1.35 -10.08 9.37
N MET A 210 0.92 -9.41 8.31
CA MET A 210 0.88 -10.00 6.97
C MET A 210 2.23 -9.92 6.27
N GLU A 211 2.79 -8.72 6.22
CA GLU A 211 4.11 -8.41 5.67
C GLU A 211 4.50 -6.98 6.05
N ALA A 212 5.79 -6.67 6.09
CA ALA A 212 6.33 -5.34 6.39
C ALA A 212 5.63 -4.67 7.59
N ASP A 213 4.92 -3.56 7.38
CA ASP A 213 4.17 -2.79 8.37
C ASP A 213 2.64 -3.01 8.29
N ARG A 214 2.21 -4.13 7.70
CA ARG A 214 0.81 -4.47 7.46
C ARG A 214 0.30 -5.45 8.50
N PHE A 215 -0.73 -5.05 9.23
CA PHE A 215 -1.38 -5.84 10.27
C PHE A 215 -2.84 -6.10 9.94
N VAL A 216 -3.36 -7.21 10.40
CA VAL A 216 -4.79 -7.53 10.29
C VAL A 216 -5.30 -8.07 11.61
N ILE A 217 -6.51 -7.64 11.97
CA ILE A 217 -7.21 -8.17 13.13
C ILE A 217 -8.62 -8.62 12.75
N LEU A 218 -9.13 -9.60 13.48
CA LEU A 218 -10.52 -10.02 13.45
C LEU A 218 -11.16 -9.59 14.78
N VAL A 219 -12.28 -8.88 14.70
CA VAL A 219 -13.01 -8.39 15.88
C VAL A 219 -14.51 -8.63 15.74
N GLU A 220 -15.23 -8.68 16.85
CA GLU A 220 -16.69 -8.58 16.82
C GLU A 220 -17.12 -7.15 16.49
N GLN A 221 -18.12 -6.97 15.61
CA GLN A 221 -18.57 -5.61 15.21
C GLN A 221 -19.04 -4.74 16.38
N LYS A 222 -19.60 -5.34 17.44
CA LYS A 222 -20.03 -4.62 18.65
C LYS A 222 -18.90 -3.87 19.35
N ASN A 223 -17.64 -4.23 19.12
CA ASN A 223 -16.47 -3.59 19.71
C ASN A 223 -15.95 -2.41 18.87
N LEU A 224 -16.53 -2.14 17.68
CA LEU A 224 -16.11 -1.03 16.84
C LEU A 224 -16.60 0.31 17.40
N ASP A 225 -15.66 1.19 17.66
CA ASP A 225 -15.88 2.60 17.99
C ASP A 225 -14.94 3.44 17.12
N TYR A 226 -15.50 4.13 16.18
CA TYR A 226 -14.73 4.88 15.17
C TYR A 226 -13.96 6.07 15.75
N THR A 227 -14.48 6.69 16.82
CA THR A 227 -13.80 7.80 17.51
C THR A 227 -12.53 7.28 18.19
N ARG A 228 -12.66 6.22 18.98
CA ARG A 228 -11.52 5.58 19.65
C ARG A 228 -10.56 4.91 18.67
N LEU A 229 -11.06 4.44 17.52
CA LEU A 229 -10.20 3.92 16.44
C LEU A 229 -9.28 5.01 15.88
N THR A 230 -9.81 6.23 15.68
CA THR A 230 -9.00 7.38 15.25
C THR A 230 -7.88 7.69 16.23
N GLU A 231 -8.18 7.65 17.55
CA GLU A 231 -7.17 7.83 18.59
C GLU A 231 -6.11 6.72 18.59
N LEU A 232 -6.52 5.45 18.38
CA LEU A 232 -5.62 4.30 18.32
C LEU A 232 -4.64 4.39 17.15
N LEU A 233 -5.06 5.02 16.04
CA LEU A 233 -4.26 5.18 14.81
C LEU A 233 -3.22 6.32 14.89
N HIS A 234 -3.15 7.04 16.00
CA HIS A 234 -2.13 8.04 16.26
C HIS A 234 -1.33 7.68 17.50
N SER A 235 -0.02 7.66 17.40
CA SER A 235 0.88 7.46 18.55
C SER A 235 2.13 8.31 18.41
N VAL A 236 2.80 8.55 19.53
CA VAL A 236 4.05 9.31 19.58
C VAL A 236 5.18 8.38 19.99
N TYR A 237 6.23 8.37 19.21
CA TYR A 237 7.45 7.67 19.55
C TYR A 237 8.53 8.67 19.98
N GLU A 238 9.07 8.46 21.19
CA GLU A 238 10.14 9.29 21.73
C GLU A 238 11.41 8.44 21.93
N LYS A 239 12.53 8.91 21.38
CA LYS A 239 13.85 8.31 21.56
C LYS A 239 14.90 9.42 21.70
N ALA A 240 15.63 9.42 22.82
CA ALA A 240 16.57 10.48 23.18
C ALA A 240 15.88 11.87 23.14
N ASN A 241 16.34 12.78 22.29
CA ASN A 241 15.77 14.14 22.14
C ASN A 241 14.84 14.28 20.92
N MET A 242 14.46 13.18 20.28
CA MET A 242 13.59 13.20 19.12
C MET A 242 12.20 12.65 19.45
N LYS A 243 11.18 13.37 18.96
CA LYS A 243 9.78 13.01 19.06
C LYS A 243 9.21 12.87 17.65
N VAL A 244 8.60 11.71 17.36
CA VAL A 244 8.05 11.39 16.04
C VAL A 244 6.61 10.98 16.21
N ASP A 245 5.72 11.66 15.50
CA ASP A 245 4.33 11.27 15.38
C ASP A 245 4.20 10.12 14.39
N ILE A 246 3.59 9.03 14.82
CA ILE A 246 3.32 7.84 14.02
C ILE A 246 1.83 7.77 13.75
N TYR A 247 1.49 7.77 12.48
CA TYR A 247 0.12 7.66 12.00
C TYR A 247 -0.10 6.28 11.38
N GLY A 248 -1.17 5.63 11.81
CA GLY A 248 -1.69 4.43 11.18
C GLY A 248 -2.88 4.77 10.29
N ILE A 249 -3.13 3.94 9.29
CA ILE A 249 -4.34 3.96 8.47
C ILE A 249 -5.03 2.61 8.53
N CYS A 250 -6.37 2.60 8.46
CA CYS A 250 -7.15 1.39 8.64
C CYS A 250 -8.24 1.24 7.58
N GLY A 251 -8.20 0.13 6.83
CA GLY A 251 -9.34 -0.31 6.02
C GLY A 251 -10.17 -1.33 6.78
N ILE A 252 -11.48 -1.23 6.69
CA ILE A 252 -12.44 -2.03 7.47
C ILE A 252 -13.38 -2.75 6.51
N TYR A 253 -13.49 -4.06 6.65
CA TYR A 253 -14.55 -4.84 6.04
C TYR A 253 -15.50 -5.36 7.14
N LEU A 254 -16.77 -4.95 7.07
CA LEU A 254 -17.81 -5.45 7.95
C LEU A 254 -18.33 -6.78 7.39
N ILE A 255 -18.05 -7.87 8.10
CA ILE A 255 -18.44 -9.22 7.67
C ILE A 255 -19.90 -9.44 8.06
N PRO A 256 -20.82 -9.65 7.09
CA PRO A 256 -22.22 -9.91 7.39
C PRO A 256 -22.42 -11.30 7.97
N GLU A 257 -23.57 -11.53 8.61
CA GLU A 257 -24.03 -12.86 9.00
C GLU A 257 -24.07 -13.78 7.78
N HIS A 258 -23.77 -15.07 7.96
CA HIS A 258 -23.75 -16.08 6.90
C HIS A 258 -22.90 -15.70 5.68
N CYS A 259 -21.80 -14.99 5.88
CA CYS A 259 -20.90 -14.60 4.79
C CYS A 259 -20.29 -15.83 4.11
N THR A 260 -20.42 -15.90 2.79
CA THR A 260 -19.90 -17.02 1.97
C THR A 260 -18.54 -16.75 1.36
N LEU A 261 -17.99 -15.56 1.56
CA LEU A 261 -16.68 -15.18 1.04
C LEU A 261 -15.56 -15.94 1.77
N SER A 262 -14.50 -16.22 1.06
CA SER A 262 -13.26 -16.71 1.68
C SER A 262 -12.61 -15.61 2.54
N VAL A 263 -11.80 -16.01 3.51
CA VAL A 263 -11.04 -15.08 4.36
C VAL A 263 -10.12 -14.19 3.51
N SER A 264 -9.57 -14.71 2.41
CA SER A 264 -8.74 -13.94 1.48
C SER A 264 -9.54 -12.83 0.81
N GLU A 265 -10.76 -13.10 0.35
CA GLU A 265 -11.64 -12.07 -0.24
C GLU A 265 -12.05 -11.01 0.77
N MET A 266 -12.28 -11.40 2.03
CA MET A 266 -12.56 -10.45 3.12
C MET A 266 -11.34 -9.56 3.40
N TYR A 267 -10.14 -10.15 3.41
CA TYR A 267 -8.88 -9.44 3.53
C TYR A 267 -8.67 -8.42 2.40
N ASP A 268 -8.91 -8.84 1.16
CA ASP A 268 -8.76 -7.96 -0.01
C ASP A 268 -9.75 -6.79 0.05
N ARG A 269 -10.98 -6.99 0.55
CA ARG A 269 -11.94 -5.92 0.78
C ARG A 269 -11.48 -4.92 1.84
N ALA A 270 -10.97 -5.40 2.98
CA ALA A 270 -10.43 -4.53 4.00
C ALA A 270 -9.20 -3.74 3.49
N LYS A 271 -8.31 -4.41 2.77
CA LYS A 271 -7.14 -3.79 2.13
C LYS A 271 -7.56 -2.73 1.10
N LEU A 272 -8.57 -3.03 0.30
CA LEU A 272 -9.09 -2.11 -0.71
C LEU A 272 -9.70 -0.84 -0.08
N ALA A 273 -10.47 -0.99 1.00
CA ALA A 273 -11.03 0.15 1.72
C ALA A 273 -9.95 1.14 2.17
N LYS A 274 -8.78 0.66 2.62
CA LYS A 274 -7.64 1.50 3.00
C LYS A 274 -7.20 2.45 1.87
N ASN A 275 -7.25 2.02 0.61
CA ASN A 275 -6.84 2.84 -0.54
C ASN A 275 -7.78 4.04 -0.80
N TRP A 276 -8.97 4.04 -0.21
CA TRP A 276 -9.95 5.14 -0.30
C TRP A 276 -9.75 6.27 0.71
N ILE A 277 -8.75 6.14 1.59
CA ILE A 277 -8.43 7.17 2.59
C ILE A 277 -7.73 8.34 1.89
N LYS A 278 -8.44 9.45 1.69
CA LYS A 278 -7.91 10.65 1.02
C LYS A 278 -7.03 11.50 1.93
N ASN A 279 -7.40 11.63 3.19
CA ASN A 279 -6.67 12.43 4.17
C ASN A 279 -6.55 11.66 5.49
N GLN A 280 -5.39 11.04 5.69
CA GLN A 280 -5.10 10.23 6.88
C GLN A 280 -5.07 11.01 8.20
N TYR A 281 -4.89 12.33 8.15
CA TYR A 281 -4.85 13.18 9.35
C TYR A 281 -6.24 13.60 9.82
N VAL A 282 -7.24 13.53 8.94
CA VAL A 282 -8.64 13.89 9.25
C VAL A 282 -9.48 12.64 9.47
N GLN A 283 -9.36 11.65 8.59
CA GLN A 283 -10.09 10.40 8.68
C GLN A 283 -9.14 9.24 8.31
N PRO A 284 -8.45 8.65 9.32
CA PRO A 284 -7.43 7.62 9.08
C PRO A 284 -8.02 6.23 8.82
N TYR A 285 -9.32 6.09 8.62
CA TYR A 285 -9.98 4.82 8.31
C TYR A 285 -11.01 4.98 7.20
N ALA A 286 -11.29 3.87 6.51
CA ALA A 286 -12.41 3.75 5.57
C ALA A 286 -13.08 2.38 5.74
N VAL A 287 -14.41 2.36 5.58
CA VAL A 287 -15.21 1.13 5.58
C VAL A 287 -15.47 0.73 4.13
N PHE A 288 -15.23 -0.54 3.81
CA PHE A 288 -15.44 -1.08 2.47
C PHE A 288 -16.88 -0.91 2.01
N GLN A 289 -17.04 -0.53 0.77
CA GLN A 289 -18.29 -0.47 0.02
C GLN A 289 -18.09 -1.18 -1.33
N GLU A 290 -19.12 -1.86 -1.83
CA GLU A 290 -19.01 -2.62 -3.11
C GLU A 290 -18.62 -1.72 -4.29
N GLN A 291 -18.98 -0.43 -4.27
CA GLN A 291 -18.53 0.53 -5.26
C GLN A 291 -17.00 0.66 -5.33
N MET A 292 -16.30 0.55 -4.21
CA MET A 292 -14.83 0.60 -4.16
C MET A 292 -14.20 -0.56 -4.94
N LYS A 293 -14.83 -1.73 -4.91
CA LYS A 293 -14.38 -2.90 -5.69
C LYS A 293 -14.56 -2.66 -7.19
N ALA A 294 -15.75 -2.17 -7.58
CA ALA A 294 -16.03 -1.87 -8.99
C ALA A 294 -15.07 -0.80 -9.54
N ASP A 295 -14.82 0.26 -8.78
CA ASP A 295 -13.89 1.31 -9.17
C ASP A 295 -12.43 0.79 -9.27
N TYR A 296 -12.01 -0.10 -8.36
CA TYR A 296 -10.68 -0.73 -8.41
C TYR A 296 -10.53 -1.67 -9.62
N GLU A 297 -11.55 -2.47 -9.92
CA GLU A 297 -11.56 -3.35 -11.08
C GLU A 297 -11.46 -2.54 -12.38
N GLN A 298 -12.26 -1.47 -12.52
CA GLN A 298 -12.14 -0.53 -13.65
C GLN A 298 -10.73 0.02 -13.80
N THR A 299 -10.12 0.43 -12.69
CA THR A 299 -8.78 0.99 -12.65
C THR A 299 -7.72 -0.04 -13.08
N SER A 300 -7.80 -1.27 -12.60
CA SER A 300 -6.87 -2.35 -12.94
C SER A 300 -6.98 -2.76 -14.41
N ILE A 301 -8.20 -2.79 -14.95
CA ILE A 301 -8.47 -3.03 -16.38
C ILE A 301 -7.88 -1.90 -17.20
N ALA A 302 -8.06 -0.64 -16.78
CA ALA A 302 -7.51 0.52 -17.46
C ALA A 302 -5.98 0.41 -17.66
N ILE A 303 -5.25 0.01 -16.61
CA ILE A 303 -3.79 -0.18 -16.72
C ILE A 303 -3.44 -1.26 -17.77
N SER A 304 -4.14 -2.39 -17.73
CA SER A 304 -3.84 -3.52 -18.62
C SER A 304 -4.20 -3.27 -20.09
N GLN A 305 -5.15 -2.36 -20.35
CA GLN A 305 -5.67 -2.06 -21.69
C GLN A 305 -5.15 -0.74 -22.27
N LEU A 306 -4.34 0.04 -21.55
CA LEU A 306 -3.92 1.39 -21.97
C LEU A 306 -3.24 1.39 -23.34
N GLU A 307 -2.30 0.47 -23.58
CA GLU A 307 -1.60 0.40 -24.88
C GLU A 307 -2.56 0.15 -26.05
N ASP A 308 -3.50 -0.76 -25.86
CA ASP A 308 -4.48 -1.08 -26.90
C ASP A 308 -5.47 0.06 -27.08
N ALA A 309 -5.90 0.72 -26.00
CA ALA A 309 -6.73 1.90 -26.05
C ALA A 309 -6.08 3.07 -26.81
N ILE A 310 -4.77 3.28 -26.63
CA ILE A 310 -4.00 4.27 -27.40
C ILE A 310 -3.99 3.91 -28.89
N LYS A 311 -3.66 2.65 -29.23
CA LYS A 311 -3.62 2.15 -30.62
C LYS A 311 -4.98 2.25 -31.31
N ASN A 312 -6.05 1.96 -30.57
CA ASN A 312 -7.43 1.99 -31.09
C ASN A 312 -8.03 3.40 -31.14
N GLY A 313 -7.31 4.43 -30.65
CA GLY A 313 -7.81 5.81 -30.62
C GLY A 313 -8.89 6.09 -29.56
N GLU A 314 -8.99 5.24 -28.55
CA GLU A 314 -9.94 5.40 -27.44
C GLU A 314 -9.56 6.56 -26.50
N ILE A 315 -8.27 6.93 -26.44
CA ILE A 315 -7.79 8.10 -25.69
C ILE A 315 -8.08 9.34 -26.52
N GLN A 316 -8.95 10.19 -26.02
CA GLN A 316 -9.37 11.44 -26.65
C GLN A 316 -8.92 12.62 -25.79
N ILE A 317 -8.75 13.79 -26.41
CA ILE A 317 -8.49 15.04 -25.70
C ILE A 317 -9.77 15.88 -25.73
N TYR A 318 -10.16 16.35 -24.58
CA TYR A 318 -11.13 17.42 -24.40
C TYR A 318 -10.37 18.69 -24.03
N TYR A 319 -10.75 19.80 -24.61
CA TYR A 319 -10.15 21.09 -24.35
C TYR A 319 -11.05 21.91 -23.45
N GLN A 320 -10.51 22.41 -22.34
CA GLN A 320 -11.22 23.37 -21.50
C GLN A 320 -10.68 24.77 -21.78
N PRO A 321 -11.48 25.66 -22.40
CA PRO A 321 -11.06 27.01 -22.72
C PRO A 321 -10.75 27.83 -21.46
N ILE A 322 -9.71 28.65 -21.56
CA ILE A 322 -9.29 29.65 -20.58
C ILE A 322 -9.54 31.01 -21.18
N TYR A 323 -10.24 31.85 -20.44
CA TYR A 323 -10.71 33.15 -20.89
C TYR A 323 -9.95 34.28 -20.25
N ASP A 324 -9.65 35.32 -21.00
CA ASP A 324 -9.12 36.59 -20.47
C ASP A 324 -10.16 37.26 -19.57
N ALA A 325 -9.78 37.67 -18.37
CA ALA A 325 -10.71 38.20 -17.37
C ALA A 325 -11.34 39.56 -17.78
N HIS A 326 -10.70 40.31 -18.67
CA HIS A 326 -11.19 41.63 -19.09
C HIS A 326 -12.02 41.55 -20.37
N THR A 327 -11.55 40.81 -21.36
CA THR A 327 -12.18 40.74 -22.69
C THR A 327 -13.19 39.60 -22.82
N GLU A 328 -13.15 38.63 -21.90
CA GLU A 328 -13.92 37.39 -21.90
C GLU A 328 -13.73 36.60 -23.21
N LYS A 329 -12.58 36.71 -23.87
CA LYS A 329 -12.19 35.93 -25.05
C LYS A 329 -11.28 34.78 -24.69
N ILE A 330 -11.28 33.73 -25.50
CA ILE A 330 -10.41 32.57 -25.33
C ILE A 330 -8.95 32.97 -25.63
N VAL A 331 -8.06 32.73 -24.68
CA VAL A 331 -6.62 33.01 -24.80
C VAL A 331 -5.76 31.74 -24.77
N SER A 332 -6.25 30.70 -24.15
CA SER A 332 -5.61 29.39 -24.09
C SER A 332 -6.64 28.29 -23.76
N ALA A 333 -6.18 27.05 -23.68
CA ALA A 333 -7.03 25.95 -23.22
C ALA A 333 -6.17 24.89 -22.50
N GLU A 334 -6.76 24.20 -21.55
CA GLU A 334 -6.19 23.01 -20.94
C GLU A 334 -6.62 21.74 -21.68
N ALA A 335 -5.65 20.86 -21.97
CA ALA A 335 -5.89 19.56 -22.60
C ALA A 335 -6.15 18.50 -21.54
N LEU A 336 -7.34 17.94 -21.53
CA LEU A 336 -7.81 16.98 -20.54
C LEU A 336 -8.09 15.63 -21.20
N ALA A 337 -7.38 14.60 -20.78
CA ALA A 337 -7.60 13.25 -21.27
C ALA A 337 -9.03 12.77 -20.99
N ARG A 338 -9.59 12.03 -21.94
CA ARG A 338 -10.82 11.25 -21.79
C ARG A 338 -10.59 9.88 -22.41
N TRP A 339 -10.95 8.85 -21.71
CA TRP A 339 -10.86 7.50 -22.25
C TRP A 339 -12.26 7.05 -22.68
N ASN A 340 -12.49 6.97 -23.96
CA ASN A 340 -13.76 6.48 -24.54
C ASN A 340 -13.68 4.97 -24.72
N SER A 341 -13.83 4.23 -23.61
CA SER A 341 -13.78 2.78 -23.61
C SER A 341 -15.04 2.19 -24.23
N ALA A 342 -14.88 1.17 -25.06
CA ALA A 342 -15.99 0.42 -25.63
C ALA A 342 -16.86 -0.27 -24.56
N GLU A 343 -16.26 -0.65 -23.43
CA GLU A 343 -16.92 -1.39 -22.34
C GLU A 343 -17.51 -0.45 -21.28
N TYR A 344 -16.77 0.61 -20.91
CA TYR A 344 -17.13 1.49 -19.78
C TYR A 344 -17.61 2.88 -20.19
N GLY A 345 -17.68 3.17 -21.50
CA GLY A 345 -18.01 4.51 -21.99
C GLY A 345 -16.92 5.53 -21.69
N ILE A 346 -17.29 6.81 -21.56
CA ILE A 346 -16.33 7.88 -21.30
C ILE A 346 -15.86 7.87 -19.84
N MET A 347 -14.60 7.48 -19.61
CA MET A 347 -13.95 7.56 -18.32
C MET A 347 -13.23 8.90 -18.15
N LEU A 348 -13.45 9.54 -16.99
CA LEU A 348 -12.79 10.79 -16.61
C LEU A 348 -11.40 10.52 -16.00
N PRO A 349 -10.45 11.47 -16.08
CA PRO A 349 -9.07 11.33 -15.57
C PRO A 349 -8.99 10.80 -14.13
N GLY A 350 -9.83 11.30 -13.24
CA GLY A 350 -9.87 10.87 -11.82
C GLY A 350 -10.15 9.38 -11.61
N LYS A 351 -10.59 8.65 -12.65
CA LYS A 351 -10.85 7.21 -12.62
C LYS A 351 -9.62 6.37 -12.99
N PHE A 352 -8.71 6.88 -13.82
CA PHE A 352 -7.60 6.08 -14.35
C PHE A 352 -6.22 6.71 -14.13
N VAL A 353 -6.09 8.04 -14.11
CA VAL A 353 -4.78 8.72 -13.94
C VAL A 353 -4.08 8.32 -12.64
N PRO A 354 -4.73 8.32 -11.45
CA PRO A 354 -4.05 7.95 -10.22
C PRO A 354 -3.42 6.54 -10.26
N ALA A 355 -4.07 5.59 -10.92
CA ALA A 355 -3.56 4.24 -11.06
C ALA A 355 -2.44 4.12 -12.08
N LEU A 356 -2.49 4.91 -13.15
CA LEU A 356 -1.41 5.00 -14.13
C LEU A 356 -0.16 5.63 -13.50
N GLU A 357 -0.32 6.63 -12.65
CA GLU A 357 0.78 7.20 -11.85
C GLU A 357 1.38 6.18 -10.88
N GLU A 358 0.53 5.49 -10.11
CA GLU A 358 0.96 4.48 -9.13
C GLU A 358 1.68 3.29 -9.80
N SER A 359 1.25 2.91 -10.99
CA SER A 359 1.84 1.82 -11.78
C SER A 359 2.99 2.24 -12.71
N GLY A 360 3.25 3.56 -12.85
CA GLY A 360 4.28 4.09 -13.74
C GLY A 360 3.89 4.12 -15.23
N HIS A 361 2.62 3.86 -15.57
CA HIS A 361 2.14 3.88 -16.96
C HIS A 361 1.66 5.27 -17.42
N ILE A 362 1.68 6.27 -16.54
CA ILE A 362 1.21 7.62 -16.87
C ILE A 362 2.01 8.24 -18.00
N THR A 363 3.31 8.05 -18.06
CA THR A 363 4.21 8.56 -19.12
C THR A 363 3.79 8.10 -20.53
N LEU A 364 3.22 6.89 -20.64
CA LEU A 364 2.69 6.40 -21.92
C LEU A 364 1.44 7.17 -22.36
N LEU A 365 0.55 7.48 -21.42
CA LEU A 365 -0.63 8.31 -21.65
C LEU A 365 -0.21 9.73 -22.05
N ASP A 366 0.70 10.35 -21.29
CA ASP A 366 1.12 11.74 -21.48
C ASP A 366 1.90 11.89 -22.80
N THR A 367 2.69 10.89 -23.20
CA THR A 367 3.28 10.82 -24.55
C THR A 367 2.21 10.82 -25.65
N CYS A 368 1.13 10.05 -25.46
CA CYS A 368 0.02 10.02 -26.42
C CYS A 368 -0.69 11.39 -26.51
N ILE A 369 -0.95 12.02 -25.36
CA ILE A 369 -1.56 13.35 -25.28
C ILE A 369 -0.69 14.38 -25.98
N HIS A 370 0.63 14.39 -25.70
CA HIS A 370 1.60 15.27 -26.31
C HIS A 370 1.54 15.19 -27.85
N HIS A 371 1.63 13.99 -28.42
CA HIS A 371 1.52 13.81 -29.85
C HIS A 371 0.22 14.37 -30.44
N LYS A 372 -0.92 14.08 -29.80
CA LYS A 372 -2.23 14.54 -30.26
C LYS A 372 -2.36 16.08 -30.22
N ILE A 373 -1.79 16.75 -29.19
CA ILE A 373 -1.78 18.20 -29.12
C ILE A 373 -0.95 18.80 -30.26
N TYR A 374 0.24 18.26 -30.50
CA TYR A 374 1.12 18.74 -31.58
C TYR A 374 0.49 18.50 -32.95
N ASP A 375 -0.16 17.36 -33.19
CA ASP A 375 -0.87 17.07 -34.44
C ASP A 375 -2.03 18.06 -34.64
N PHE A 376 -2.82 18.32 -33.61
CA PHE A 376 -3.91 19.32 -33.65
C PHE A 376 -3.37 20.72 -34.02
N LEU A 377 -2.32 21.19 -33.40
CA LEU A 377 -1.74 22.50 -33.66
C LEU A 377 -1.12 22.59 -35.07
N ARG A 378 -0.44 21.53 -35.53
CA ARG A 378 0.12 21.43 -36.90
C ARG A 378 -0.98 21.47 -37.95
N GLU A 379 -2.06 20.73 -37.77
CA GLU A 379 -3.19 20.70 -38.70
C GLU A 379 -3.87 22.07 -38.84
N ARG A 380 -4.13 22.75 -37.72
CA ARG A 380 -4.73 24.09 -37.74
C ARG A 380 -3.81 25.11 -38.42
N LYS A 381 -2.50 25.07 -38.10
CA LYS A 381 -1.50 25.93 -38.77
C LYS A 381 -1.48 25.70 -40.28
N ALA A 382 -1.47 24.42 -40.70
CA ALA A 382 -1.47 24.07 -42.14
C ALA A 382 -2.72 24.55 -42.88
N LYS A 383 -3.87 24.65 -42.18
CA LYS A 383 -5.13 25.18 -42.70
C LYS A 383 -5.23 26.71 -42.60
N GLY A 384 -4.22 27.39 -42.03
CA GLY A 384 -4.23 28.85 -41.79
C GLY A 384 -5.29 29.29 -40.76
N MET A 385 -5.72 28.37 -39.87
CA MET A 385 -6.74 28.62 -38.85
C MET A 385 -6.09 29.22 -37.58
N PRO A 386 -6.79 30.08 -36.84
CA PRO A 386 -6.29 30.61 -35.59
C PRO A 386 -6.03 29.51 -34.55
N THR A 387 -4.96 29.66 -33.78
CA THR A 387 -4.58 28.78 -32.69
C THR A 387 -4.37 29.56 -31.40
N VAL A 388 -4.51 28.89 -30.28
CA VAL A 388 -4.21 29.41 -28.94
C VAL A 388 -3.22 28.48 -28.24
N LYS A 389 -2.61 28.92 -27.15
CA LYS A 389 -1.79 28.05 -26.33
C LYS A 389 -2.61 26.88 -25.74
N ILE A 390 -2.05 25.69 -25.80
CA ILE A 390 -2.65 24.51 -25.18
C ILE A 390 -1.75 24.09 -24.02
N ALA A 391 -2.28 24.07 -22.81
CA ALA A 391 -1.60 23.54 -21.64
C ALA A 391 -1.87 22.04 -21.49
N MET A 392 -0.82 21.29 -21.14
CA MET A 392 -0.92 19.88 -20.78
C MET A 392 -0.26 19.60 -19.44
N ASN A 393 -0.83 18.69 -18.69
CA ASN A 393 -0.27 18.23 -17.43
C ASN A 393 1.02 17.43 -17.66
N LEU A 394 2.04 17.66 -16.82
CA LEU A 394 3.22 16.80 -16.68
C LEU A 394 3.19 16.14 -15.31
N SER A 395 3.17 14.83 -15.32
CA SER A 395 3.23 14.05 -14.10
C SER A 395 4.62 14.09 -13.47
N ARG A 396 4.71 13.75 -12.19
CA ARG A 396 6.01 13.56 -11.55
C ARG A 396 6.85 12.49 -12.24
N MET A 397 6.22 11.47 -12.81
CA MET A 397 6.92 10.39 -13.51
C MET A 397 7.57 10.87 -14.80
N ASP A 398 6.90 11.79 -15.52
CA ASP A 398 7.45 12.38 -16.75
C ASP A 398 8.72 13.18 -16.48
N LEU A 399 8.78 13.88 -15.34
CA LEU A 399 9.96 14.63 -14.89
C LEU A 399 11.12 13.72 -14.41
N MET A 400 10.93 12.40 -14.45
CA MET A 400 11.94 11.37 -14.15
C MET A 400 12.20 10.43 -15.34
N ASP A 401 11.47 10.57 -16.45
CA ASP A 401 11.58 9.75 -17.66
C ASP A 401 12.29 10.50 -18.79
N ASP A 402 13.52 10.07 -19.08
CA ASP A 402 14.34 10.70 -20.13
C ASP A 402 13.69 10.64 -21.52
N SER A 403 12.84 9.63 -21.78
CA SER A 403 12.25 9.42 -23.11
C SER A 403 11.24 10.52 -23.45
N ILE A 404 10.31 10.83 -22.54
CA ILE A 404 9.32 11.90 -22.75
C ILE A 404 9.99 13.28 -22.70
N MET A 405 10.96 13.49 -21.79
CA MET A 405 11.70 14.74 -21.74
C MET A 405 12.44 15.04 -23.06
N GLN A 406 13.08 14.02 -23.63
CA GLN A 406 13.77 14.17 -24.93
C GLN A 406 12.78 14.36 -26.08
N LEU A 407 11.63 13.70 -26.07
CA LEU A 407 10.56 13.88 -27.05
C LEU A 407 10.09 15.35 -27.05
N ILE A 408 9.73 15.87 -25.88
CA ILE A 408 9.28 17.25 -25.72
C ILE A 408 10.32 18.25 -26.23
N LEU A 409 11.58 18.10 -25.80
CA LEU A 409 12.67 18.98 -26.25
C LEU A 409 12.95 18.89 -27.75
N LYS A 410 12.74 17.73 -28.34
CA LYS A 410 12.86 17.54 -29.78
C LYS A 410 11.75 18.30 -30.51
N ASP A 411 10.48 18.10 -30.12
CA ASP A 411 9.34 18.73 -30.78
C ASP A 411 9.39 20.28 -30.66
N ILE A 412 9.89 20.81 -29.56
CA ILE A 412 10.12 22.25 -29.39
C ILE A 412 11.21 22.73 -30.35
N ARG A 413 12.34 22.02 -30.50
CA ARG A 413 13.41 22.39 -31.41
C ARG A 413 13.01 22.29 -32.89
N ASP A 414 12.18 21.33 -33.23
CA ASP A 414 11.71 21.09 -34.59
C ASP A 414 10.57 22.08 -34.97
N THR A 415 10.07 22.85 -34.01
CA THR A 415 9.04 23.88 -34.23
C THR A 415 9.71 25.22 -34.48
N GLU A 416 9.32 25.95 -35.54
CA GLU A 416 9.85 27.29 -35.87
C GLU A 416 9.65 28.28 -34.71
N GLU A 417 10.65 29.13 -34.43
CA GLU A 417 10.83 29.99 -33.26
C GLU A 417 9.64 30.87 -32.81
N ASN A 418 8.58 30.99 -33.58
CA ASN A 418 7.42 31.83 -33.25
C ASN A 418 6.12 31.03 -33.02
N VAL A 419 6.19 29.71 -32.77
CA VAL A 419 4.99 28.85 -32.80
C VAL A 419 4.93 27.84 -31.66
N ILE A 420 5.64 28.05 -30.55
CA ILE A 420 5.48 27.19 -29.37
C ILE A 420 4.16 27.57 -28.70
N GLN A 421 3.13 26.78 -28.98
CA GLN A 421 1.78 26.97 -28.44
C GLN A 421 1.40 25.92 -27.42
N VAL A 422 2.39 25.19 -26.89
CA VAL A 422 2.19 24.24 -25.79
C VAL A 422 2.77 24.80 -24.51
N GLY A 423 1.99 24.78 -23.44
CA GLY A 423 2.42 25.05 -22.07
C GLY A 423 2.39 23.75 -21.25
N TYR A 424 3.16 23.70 -20.18
CA TYR A 424 3.18 22.52 -19.30
C TYR A 424 2.77 22.88 -17.89
N GLU A 425 1.80 22.12 -17.36
CA GLU A 425 1.28 22.29 -16.00
C GLU A 425 1.95 21.28 -15.07
N ILE A 426 2.44 21.75 -13.93
CA ILE A 426 3.14 20.92 -12.95
C ILE A 426 2.52 21.21 -11.59
N THR A 427 2.05 20.15 -10.92
CA THR A 427 1.51 20.30 -9.56
C THR A 427 2.61 20.66 -8.57
N GLU A 428 2.25 21.40 -7.53
CA GLU A 428 3.17 21.76 -6.46
C GLU A 428 3.88 20.54 -5.85
N SER A 429 3.17 19.44 -5.66
CA SER A 429 3.72 18.20 -5.10
C SER A 429 4.71 17.49 -6.04
N ALA A 430 4.50 17.54 -7.34
CA ALA A 430 5.44 17.02 -8.34
C ALA A 430 6.74 17.80 -8.33
N TYR A 431 6.63 19.13 -8.28
CA TYR A 431 7.81 20.00 -8.20
C TYR A 431 8.63 19.78 -6.92
N ALA A 432 8.00 19.66 -5.75
CA ALA A 432 8.70 19.48 -4.47
C ALA A 432 9.57 18.21 -4.41
N THR A 433 9.38 17.26 -5.33
CA THR A 433 10.09 15.98 -5.39
C THR A 433 10.87 15.77 -6.68
N ILE A 434 11.07 16.83 -7.46
CA ILE A 434 11.74 16.79 -8.77
C ILE A 434 13.21 16.38 -8.66
N SER A 435 13.69 15.60 -9.61
CA SER A 435 15.10 15.23 -9.73
C SER A 435 15.93 16.40 -10.29
N PRO A 436 17.27 16.42 -10.08
CA PRO A 436 18.14 17.40 -10.73
C PRO A 436 17.99 17.43 -12.26
N THR A 437 17.83 16.26 -12.89
CA THR A 437 17.62 16.13 -14.34
C THR A 437 16.29 16.77 -14.77
N GLY A 438 15.21 16.52 -14.03
CA GLY A 438 13.91 17.14 -14.26
C GLY A 438 13.96 18.67 -14.10
N MET A 439 14.72 19.15 -13.11
CA MET A 439 14.91 20.59 -12.92
C MET A 439 15.64 21.22 -14.11
N ASP A 440 16.69 20.60 -14.64
CA ASP A 440 17.43 21.10 -15.80
C ASP A 440 16.56 21.04 -17.07
N PHE A 441 15.69 20.05 -17.18
CA PHE A 441 14.69 19.97 -18.25
C PHE A 441 13.72 21.16 -18.19
N LEU A 442 13.14 21.48 -17.02
CA LEU A 442 12.24 22.64 -16.87
C LEU A 442 12.93 23.96 -17.21
N LYS A 443 14.18 24.17 -16.77
CA LYS A 443 14.95 25.34 -17.14
C LYS A 443 15.18 25.45 -18.65
N THR A 444 15.40 24.32 -19.31
CA THR A 444 15.57 24.27 -20.77
C THR A 444 14.26 24.61 -21.47
N LEU A 445 13.11 24.10 -20.99
CA LEU A 445 11.78 24.49 -21.50
C LEU A 445 11.52 25.96 -21.37
N HIS A 446 11.72 26.54 -20.19
CA HIS A 446 11.52 27.98 -19.95
C HIS A 446 12.43 28.82 -20.84
N SER A 447 13.71 28.45 -20.97
CA SER A 447 14.68 29.14 -21.84
C SER A 447 14.30 29.11 -23.33
N SER A 448 13.52 28.13 -23.76
CA SER A 448 12.98 28.04 -25.14
C SER A 448 11.70 28.87 -25.36
N GLY A 449 11.22 29.58 -24.33
CA GLY A 449 9.99 30.39 -24.40
C GLY A 449 8.71 29.58 -24.16
N THR A 450 8.82 28.33 -23.69
CA THR A 450 7.69 27.49 -23.33
C THR A 450 7.14 27.91 -21.98
N SER A 451 5.84 28.14 -21.87
CA SER A 451 5.20 28.54 -20.61
C SER A 451 5.12 27.34 -19.64
N ILE A 452 5.52 27.59 -18.40
CA ILE A 452 5.38 26.62 -17.31
C ILE A 452 4.40 27.15 -16.28
N LEU A 453 3.38 26.35 -16.00
CA LEU A 453 2.27 26.70 -15.12
C LEU A 453 2.39 25.90 -13.82
N MET A 454 2.22 26.57 -12.69
CA MET A 454 2.08 25.91 -11.39
C MET A 454 0.61 25.58 -11.17
N ASP A 455 0.32 24.29 -11.03
CA ASP A 455 -1.05 23.79 -10.86
C ASP A 455 -1.37 23.44 -9.39
N ASP A 456 -2.66 23.41 -9.04
CA ASP A 456 -3.20 23.06 -7.71
C ASP A 456 -2.66 23.92 -6.56
N PHE A 457 -2.31 25.19 -6.80
CA PHE A 457 -1.74 26.04 -5.75
C PHE A 457 -2.67 26.20 -4.55
N GLY A 458 -2.16 25.79 -3.37
CA GLY A 458 -2.85 25.87 -2.09
C GLY A 458 -3.70 24.65 -1.73
N SER A 459 -3.68 23.59 -2.53
CA SER A 459 -4.33 22.31 -2.20
C SER A 459 -3.51 21.47 -1.21
N GLY A 460 -2.21 21.72 -1.08
CA GLY A 460 -1.25 20.92 -0.31
C GLY A 460 -0.53 21.68 0.82
N VAL A 461 0.59 21.13 1.24
CA VAL A 461 1.52 21.77 2.19
C VAL A 461 2.42 22.72 1.38
N SER A 462 1.82 23.73 0.79
CA SER A 462 2.50 24.72 -0.04
C SER A 462 3.57 25.42 0.76
N SER A 463 4.79 25.26 0.34
CA SER A 463 5.86 26.09 0.85
C SER A 463 6.13 27.23 -0.14
N PHE A 464 6.07 28.46 0.34
CA PHE A 464 6.60 29.62 -0.39
C PHE A 464 8.04 29.41 -0.90
N SER A 465 8.71 28.33 -0.45
CA SER A 465 10.01 27.90 -0.94
C SER A 465 9.97 27.48 -2.41
N THR A 466 8.90 26.81 -2.86
CA THR A 466 8.75 26.35 -4.25
C THR A 466 8.69 27.51 -5.24
N ILE A 467 7.86 28.51 -4.92
CA ILE A 467 7.72 29.73 -5.76
C ILE A 467 9.02 30.55 -5.78
N ARG A 468 9.80 30.52 -4.69
CA ARG A 468 11.07 31.26 -4.61
C ARG A 468 12.19 30.63 -5.45
N GLU A 469 12.15 29.32 -5.66
CA GLU A 469 13.26 28.57 -6.25
C GLU A 469 13.15 28.42 -7.77
N TYR A 470 11.97 28.67 -8.36
CA TYR A 470 11.74 28.53 -9.79
C TYR A 470 10.84 29.64 -10.34
N GLU A 471 11.10 30.05 -11.59
CA GLU A 471 10.33 31.05 -12.32
C GLU A 471 9.19 30.36 -13.10
N PHE A 472 7.98 30.39 -12.53
CA PHE A 472 6.76 29.98 -13.21
C PHE A 472 6.16 31.20 -13.95
N ASP A 473 5.57 30.96 -15.12
CA ASP A 473 4.91 32.02 -15.88
C ASP A 473 3.47 32.27 -15.40
N VAL A 474 2.82 31.22 -14.93
CA VAL A 474 1.40 31.25 -14.55
C VAL A 474 1.17 30.45 -13.26
N LEU A 475 0.33 30.97 -12.40
CA LEU A 475 -0.17 30.32 -11.20
C LEU A 475 -1.64 29.99 -11.38
N LYS A 476 -2.03 28.70 -11.25
CA LYS A 476 -3.42 28.26 -11.26
C LYS A 476 -3.94 28.17 -9.82
N LEU A 477 -4.95 28.97 -9.52
CA LEU A 477 -5.59 29.02 -8.20
C LEU A 477 -6.64 27.91 -8.13
N ASP A 478 -6.45 26.93 -7.25
CA ASP A 478 -7.32 25.77 -7.08
C ASP A 478 -8.78 26.12 -6.82
N MET A 479 -9.70 25.36 -7.40
CA MET A 479 -11.14 25.56 -7.28
C MET A 479 -11.65 25.55 -5.83
N GLY A 480 -10.94 24.97 -4.88
CA GLY A 480 -11.29 24.98 -3.45
C GLY A 480 -11.27 26.38 -2.85
N PHE A 481 -10.50 27.32 -3.42
CA PHE A 481 -10.56 28.74 -3.07
C PHE A 481 -11.74 29.43 -3.75
N THR A 482 -11.87 29.24 -5.06
CA THR A 482 -12.90 29.89 -5.90
C THR A 482 -14.30 29.58 -5.44
N ARG A 483 -14.59 28.32 -5.09
CA ARG A 483 -15.90 27.90 -4.56
C ARG A 483 -16.32 28.57 -3.25
N LYS A 484 -15.37 29.11 -2.48
CA LYS A 484 -15.61 29.75 -1.19
C LYS A 484 -15.69 31.28 -1.28
N ILE A 485 -15.59 31.85 -2.47
CA ILE A 485 -15.72 33.31 -2.68
C ILE A 485 -17.07 33.78 -2.11
N GLY A 486 -17.02 34.85 -1.33
CA GLY A 486 -18.21 35.46 -0.71
C GLY A 486 -18.77 34.71 0.50
N THR A 487 -18.25 33.54 0.85
CA THR A 487 -18.73 32.77 2.00
C THR A 487 -17.93 33.08 3.28
N ASN A 488 -16.69 33.51 3.15
CA ASN A 488 -15.77 33.75 4.25
C ASN A 488 -14.73 34.82 3.89
N ALA A 489 -14.79 35.97 4.53
CA ALA A 489 -13.86 37.09 4.31
C ALA A 489 -12.36 36.71 4.45
N LYS A 490 -12.05 35.70 5.28
CA LYS A 490 -10.67 35.20 5.39
C LYS A 490 -10.23 34.51 4.11
N ASN A 491 -11.10 33.73 3.48
CA ASN A 491 -10.82 33.09 2.20
C ASN A 491 -10.62 34.14 1.08
N ASP A 492 -11.50 35.15 1.05
CA ASP A 492 -11.44 36.20 0.06
C ASP A 492 -10.12 36.99 0.18
N ASN A 493 -9.71 37.33 1.40
CA ASN A 493 -8.41 37.99 1.64
C ASN A 493 -7.21 37.13 1.26
N ILE A 494 -7.28 35.81 1.39
CA ILE A 494 -6.23 34.88 0.95
C ILE A 494 -6.13 34.93 -0.58
N ILE A 495 -7.25 34.84 -1.30
CA ILE A 495 -7.27 34.92 -2.76
C ILE A 495 -6.61 36.21 -3.25
N ILE A 496 -7.03 37.35 -2.68
CA ILE A 496 -6.46 38.68 -3.04
C ILE A 496 -4.94 38.69 -2.80
N SER A 497 -4.50 38.16 -1.65
CA SER A 497 -3.08 38.11 -1.30
C SER A 497 -2.27 37.21 -2.25
N VAL A 498 -2.85 36.10 -2.72
CA VAL A 498 -2.20 35.18 -3.67
C VAL A 498 -2.08 35.84 -5.04
N ILE A 499 -3.12 36.52 -5.53
CA ILE A 499 -3.08 37.27 -6.81
C ILE A 499 -1.99 38.36 -6.75
N ASP A 500 -1.96 39.17 -5.69
CA ASP A 500 -0.95 40.22 -5.51
C ASP A 500 0.47 39.65 -5.43
N LEU A 501 0.64 38.51 -4.72
CA LEU A 501 1.93 37.83 -4.64
C LEU A 501 2.40 37.34 -6.01
N ALA A 502 1.53 36.68 -6.78
CA ALA A 502 1.85 36.17 -8.12
C ALA A 502 2.31 37.31 -9.04
N HIS A 503 1.59 38.43 -9.04
CA HIS A 503 1.96 39.61 -9.86
C HIS A 503 3.29 40.24 -9.43
N ARG A 504 3.62 40.28 -8.15
CA ARG A 504 4.92 40.73 -7.66
C ARG A 504 6.09 39.85 -8.06
N LEU A 505 5.78 38.61 -8.44
CA LEU A 505 6.75 37.63 -8.93
C LEU A 505 6.68 37.47 -10.47
N ASP A 506 6.08 38.47 -11.16
CA ASP A 506 5.92 38.51 -12.63
C ASP A 506 5.13 37.31 -13.20
N MET A 507 4.30 36.63 -12.37
CA MET A 507 3.42 35.55 -12.80
C MET A 507 2.02 36.06 -13.12
N LYS A 508 1.34 35.41 -14.09
CA LYS A 508 -0.09 35.56 -14.36
C LYS A 508 -0.90 34.58 -13.50
N VAL A 509 -2.18 34.89 -13.26
CA VAL A 509 -3.06 34.07 -12.45
C VAL A 509 -4.24 33.56 -13.27
N ILE A 510 -4.46 32.24 -13.26
CA ILE A 510 -5.68 31.56 -13.72
C ILE A 510 -6.50 31.19 -12.49
N ALA A 511 -7.75 31.63 -12.38
CA ALA A 511 -8.67 31.14 -11.37
C ALA A 511 -9.47 29.97 -11.92
N GLU A 512 -9.33 28.81 -11.29
CA GLU A 512 -10.07 27.59 -11.65
C GLU A 512 -11.42 27.50 -10.97
N GLY A 513 -12.35 26.71 -11.59
CA GLY A 513 -13.63 26.40 -11.01
C GLY A 513 -14.55 27.62 -10.87
N VAL A 514 -14.45 28.60 -11.79
CA VAL A 514 -15.38 29.73 -11.85
C VAL A 514 -16.74 29.21 -12.36
N GLU A 515 -17.73 29.18 -11.46
CA GLU A 515 -19.05 28.61 -11.73
C GLU A 515 -20.16 29.67 -11.80
N THR A 516 -19.91 30.90 -11.28
CA THR A 516 -20.92 31.97 -11.24
C THR A 516 -20.35 33.30 -11.69
N ARG A 517 -21.23 34.22 -12.08
CA ARG A 517 -20.88 35.59 -12.47
C ARG A 517 -20.28 36.36 -11.30
N GLU A 518 -20.81 36.19 -10.10
CA GLU A 518 -20.32 36.85 -8.89
C GLU A 518 -18.86 36.48 -8.58
N GLN A 519 -18.50 35.21 -8.80
CA GLN A 519 -17.10 34.76 -8.66
C GLN A 519 -16.20 35.42 -9.71
N ALA A 520 -16.63 35.47 -10.96
CA ALA A 520 -15.88 36.11 -12.03
C ALA A 520 -15.67 37.60 -11.76
N ASP A 521 -16.73 38.32 -11.35
CA ASP A 521 -16.66 39.75 -11.03
C ASP A 521 -15.71 40.02 -9.85
N PHE A 522 -15.81 39.25 -8.77
CA PHE A 522 -14.88 39.34 -7.62
C PHE A 522 -13.43 39.15 -8.05
N LEU A 523 -13.12 38.11 -8.81
CA LEU A 523 -11.78 37.80 -9.27
C LEU A 523 -11.25 38.87 -10.20
N LYS A 524 -12.05 39.40 -11.12
CA LYS A 524 -11.73 40.48 -12.02
C LYS A 524 -11.41 41.78 -11.28
N GLU A 525 -12.25 42.14 -10.28
CA GLU A 525 -12.06 43.34 -9.45
C GLU A 525 -10.76 43.30 -8.65
N ASN A 526 -10.32 42.08 -8.28
CA ASN A 526 -9.09 41.86 -7.53
C ASN A 526 -7.88 41.50 -8.41
N GLY A 527 -7.97 41.71 -9.74
CA GLY A 527 -6.84 41.67 -10.66
C GLY A 527 -6.48 40.27 -11.19
N CYS A 528 -7.35 39.26 -11.08
CA CYS A 528 -7.11 37.97 -11.72
C CYS A 528 -7.01 38.15 -13.25
N ASP A 529 -6.03 37.49 -13.90
CA ASP A 529 -5.76 37.66 -15.32
C ASP A 529 -6.67 36.76 -16.18
N PHE A 530 -6.92 35.51 -15.75
CA PHE A 530 -7.63 34.54 -16.58
C PHE A 530 -8.62 33.72 -15.76
N PHE A 531 -9.66 33.19 -16.42
CA PHE A 531 -10.70 32.39 -15.85
C PHE A 531 -10.82 31.04 -16.53
N GLN A 532 -10.98 29.98 -15.74
CA GLN A 532 -11.32 28.65 -16.17
C GLN A 532 -12.46 28.11 -15.32
N GLY A 533 -13.58 27.69 -15.93
CA GLY A 533 -14.68 27.13 -15.17
C GLY A 533 -15.99 26.99 -15.97
N TYR A 534 -16.95 26.32 -15.34
CA TYR A 534 -18.21 25.94 -15.99
C TYR A 534 -19.14 27.11 -16.26
N TYR A 535 -18.88 28.26 -15.68
CA TYR A 535 -19.58 29.48 -16.03
C TYR A 535 -19.32 29.88 -17.49
N PHE A 536 -18.09 29.71 -17.97
CA PHE A 536 -17.69 30.03 -19.34
C PHE A 536 -17.81 28.82 -20.26
N SER A 537 -17.12 27.72 -19.95
CA SER A 537 -17.18 26.48 -20.72
C SER A 537 -16.81 25.25 -19.87
N ARG A 538 -17.48 24.14 -20.14
CA ARG A 538 -17.01 22.83 -19.72
C ARG A 538 -15.89 22.35 -20.65
N PRO A 539 -15.09 21.34 -20.26
CA PRO A 539 -14.23 20.65 -21.23
C PRO A 539 -15.07 20.11 -22.40
N VAL A 540 -14.66 20.44 -23.60
CA VAL A 540 -15.38 20.07 -24.84
C VAL A 540 -14.47 19.25 -25.76
N PRO A 541 -15.02 18.33 -26.58
CA PRO A 541 -14.25 17.59 -27.57
C PRO A 541 -13.68 18.54 -28.64
N GLN A 542 -12.69 18.07 -29.40
CA GLN A 542 -11.91 18.86 -30.33
C GLN A 542 -12.77 19.64 -31.34
N ASP A 543 -13.75 19.02 -31.94
CA ASP A 543 -14.64 19.63 -32.93
C ASP A 543 -15.43 20.83 -32.38
N GLN A 544 -15.91 20.71 -31.14
CA GLN A 544 -16.61 21.81 -30.47
C GLN A 544 -15.62 22.92 -30.05
N PHE A 545 -14.39 22.56 -29.63
CA PHE A 545 -13.36 23.53 -29.32
C PHE A 545 -12.97 24.34 -30.55
N GLU A 546 -12.81 23.69 -31.71
CA GLU A 546 -12.53 24.36 -32.97
C GLU A 546 -13.63 25.39 -33.32
N ALA A 547 -14.90 25.02 -33.16
CA ALA A 547 -16.00 25.94 -33.37
C ALA A 547 -16.02 27.13 -32.41
N LEU A 548 -15.60 26.93 -31.15
CA LEU A 548 -15.44 28.02 -30.19
C LEU A 548 -14.33 29.00 -30.61
N LEU A 549 -13.18 28.48 -31.06
CA LEU A 549 -12.07 29.31 -31.54
C LEU A 549 -12.44 30.13 -32.77
N GLU A 550 -13.22 29.60 -33.71
CA GLU A 550 -13.68 30.28 -34.89
C GLU A 550 -14.67 31.44 -34.58
N ARG A 551 -15.42 31.29 -33.49
CA ARG A 551 -16.37 32.31 -33.04
C ARG A 551 -15.66 33.47 -32.28
N ASP A 552 -14.66 33.17 -31.47
CA ASP A 552 -14.09 34.10 -30.48
C ASP A 552 -12.79 34.77 -30.96
N LEU A 553 -12.09 34.21 -31.96
CA LEU A 553 -10.87 34.72 -32.55
C LEU A 553 -11.11 35.30 -33.95
#